data_5bef4d10bf4515af741e6cf05c52db8d
#
_entry.id   5bef4d10bf4515af741e6cf05c52db8d
#
_cell.length_a   1.000
_cell.length_b   1.000
_cell.length_c   1.000
_cell.angle_alpha   90.00
_cell.angle_beta   90.00
_cell.angle_gamma   90.00
#
_symmetry.space_group_name_H-M   'P 1'
#
loop_
_entity.id
_entity.type
_entity.pdbx_description
1 polymer ?
#
loop_
_entity_poly.entity_id
_entity_poly.type
_entity_poly.pdbx_seq_one_letter_code
_entity_poly.pdbx_strand_id
1 'polypeptide(L)'
;MGPALAAGCCFVAKAPEDTPLSALALCDLAEEAGIPKGVFSVLTTSDPVEIGKELCSNSKIRKLTFTGSTDVGKKLLKQGADQVLKMSMELGGNAPFIVFDDADIDKAVEGAIISKFRNNGQTCVCANRIYVQ
;
A
#
# COMPACT_ATOMS: atom_id res chain seq x y z
N MET A 1 6.81 5.97 -5.13
CA MET A 1 7.34 6.58 -6.38
C MET A 1 8.38 7.66 -6.07
N GLY A 2 8.03 8.78 -5.47
CA GLY A 2 8.93 9.94 -5.29
C GLY A 2 10.37 9.62 -4.85
N PRO A 3 10.58 8.87 -3.73
CA PRO A 3 11.94 8.53 -3.29
C PRO A 3 12.74 7.67 -4.28
N ALA A 4 12.08 6.80 -5.06
CA ALA A 4 12.75 6.00 -6.08
C ALA A 4 13.26 6.87 -7.23
N LEU A 5 12.42 7.77 -7.74
CA LEU A 5 12.79 8.69 -8.80
C LEU A 5 13.88 9.67 -8.35
N ALA A 6 13.79 10.18 -7.13
CA ALA A 6 14.82 11.05 -6.55
C ALA A 6 16.19 10.35 -6.40
N ALA A 7 16.19 9.04 -6.19
CA ALA A 7 17.40 8.22 -6.15
C ALA A 7 17.89 7.76 -7.54
N GLY A 8 17.26 8.22 -8.63
CA GLY A 8 17.63 7.83 -9.99
C GLY A 8 17.19 6.42 -10.40
N CYS A 9 16.24 5.83 -9.66
CA CYS A 9 15.71 4.51 -9.98
C CYS A 9 14.47 4.58 -10.86
N CYS A 10 14.32 3.64 -11.79
CA CYS A 10 13.05 3.41 -12.46
C CYS A 10 12.00 2.85 -11.48
N PHE A 11 10.73 3.12 -11.76
CA PHE A 11 9.61 2.67 -10.96
C PHE A 11 8.54 2.03 -11.84
N VAL A 12 8.20 0.78 -11.56
CA VAL A 12 7.11 0.05 -12.21
C VAL A 12 6.00 -0.15 -11.18
N ALA A 13 4.81 0.31 -11.48
CA ALA A 13 3.63 0.14 -10.63
C ALA A 13 2.63 -0.81 -11.28
N LYS A 14 2.20 -1.83 -10.55
CA LYS A 14 0.98 -2.55 -10.87
C LYS A 14 -0.18 -1.79 -10.25
N ALA A 15 -1.07 -1.26 -11.06
CA ALA A 15 -2.28 -0.58 -10.58
C ALA A 15 -3.25 -1.58 -9.91
N PRO A 16 -4.11 -1.12 -8.97
CA PRO A 16 -5.22 -1.93 -8.48
C PRO A 16 -6.16 -2.31 -9.63
N GLU A 17 -6.68 -3.52 -9.61
CA GLU A 17 -7.55 -4.05 -10.67
C GLU A 17 -8.83 -3.23 -10.80
N ASP A 18 -9.45 -2.89 -9.68
CA ASP A 18 -10.74 -2.18 -9.63
C ASP A 18 -10.61 -0.66 -9.80
N THR A 19 -9.42 -0.08 -9.58
CA THR A 19 -9.23 1.39 -9.55
C THR A 19 -7.94 1.82 -10.26
N PRO A 20 -7.72 1.46 -11.52
CA PRO A 20 -6.45 1.73 -12.22
C PRO A 20 -6.28 3.19 -12.68
N LEU A 21 -7.37 3.93 -12.87
CA LEU A 21 -7.36 5.20 -13.58
C LEU A 21 -6.49 6.28 -12.92
N SER A 22 -6.48 6.36 -11.58
CA SER A 22 -5.63 7.32 -10.86
C SER A 22 -4.14 7.05 -11.06
N ALA A 23 -3.74 5.77 -11.11
CA ALA A 23 -2.35 5.41 -11.37
C ALA A 23 -1.94 5.72 -12.81
N LEU A 24 -2.83 5.48 -13.78
CA LEU A 24 -2.62 5.83 -15.18
C LEU A 24 -2.49 7.35 -15.36
N ALA A 25 -3.39 8.14 -14.76
CA ALA A 25 -3.32 9.59 -14.80
C ALA A 25 -2.00 10.13 -14.21
N LEU A 26 -1.48 9.52 -13.14
CA LEU A 26 -0.16 9.87 -12.61
C LEU A 26 0.97 9.58 -13.59
N CYS A 27 0.84 8.52 -14.41
CA CYS A 27 1.83 8.22 -15.45
C CYS A 27 1.86 9.30 -16.52
N ASP A 28 0.67 9.73 -16.99
CA ASP A 28 0.54 10.81 -17.98
C ASP A 28 1.09 12.13 -17.43
N LEU A 29 0.71 12.51 -16.21
CA LEU A 29 1.23 13.72 -15.55
C LEU A 29 2.76 13.68 -15.36
N ALA A 30 3.33 12.51 -15.11
CA ALA A 30 4.77 12.34 -14.99
C ALA A 30 5.47 12.59 -16.35
N GLU A 31 4.90 12.13 -17.45
CA GLU A 31 5.41 12.40 -18.80
C GLU A 31 5.30 13.90 -19.14
N GLU A 32 4.16 14.54 -18.86
CA GLU A 32 3.97 15.98 -19.01
C GLU A 32 4.98 16.81 -18.19
N ALA A 33 5.31 16.34 -16.98
CA ALA A 33 6.32 16.97 -16.11
C ALA A 33 7.76 16.74 -16.57
N GLY A 34 7.98 16.03 -17.69
CA GLY A 34 9.31 15.79 -18.26
C GLY A 34 10.05 14.58 -17.71
N ILE A 35 9.39 13.67 -17.00
CA ILE A 35 10.00 12.39 -16.62
C ILE A 35 10.20 11.55 -17.89
N PRO A 36 11.43 11.07 -18.18
CA PRO A 36 11.70 10.33 -19.41
C PRO A 36 10.87 9.04 -19.50
N LYS A 37 10.48 8.69 -20.73
CA LYS A 37 9.75 7.44 -21.00
C LYS A 37 10.49 6.22 -20.46
N GLY A 38 9.75 5.32 -19.82
CA GLY A 38 10.30 4.11 -19.22
C GLY A 38 10.89 4.27 -17.81
N VAL A 39 11.00 5.49 -17.31
CA VAL A 39 11.44 5.73 -15.92
C VAL A 39 10.30 5.49 -14.93
N PHE A 40 9.09 5.89 -15.29
CA PHE A 40 7.88 5.50 -14.56
C PHE A 40 6.92 4.78 -15.50
N SER A 41 6.49 3.59 -15.11
CA SER A 41 5.57 2.75 -15.89
C SER A 41 4.45 2.22 -15.01
N VAL A 42 3.23 2.20 -15.53
CA VAL A 42 2.05 1.63 -14.86
C VAL A 42 1.56 0.44 -15.66
N LEU A 43 1.37 -0.68 -14.98
CA LEU A 43 0.81 -1.90 -15.53
C LEU A 43 -0.61 -2.12 -15.01
N THR A 44 -1.51 -2.47 -15.90
CA THR A 44 -2.86 -2.94 -15.57
C THR A 44 -2.99 -4.41 -15.91
N THR A 45 -3.76 -5.16 -15.13
CA THR A 45 -3.98 -6.58 -15.34
C THR A 45 -5.29 -7.03 -14.69
N SER A 46 -5.91 -8.04 -15.24
CA SER A 46 -6.95 -8.84 -14.58
C SER A 46 -6.39 -10.07 -13.86
N ASP A 47 -5.09 -10.35 -14.02
CA ASP A 47 -4.38 -11.43 -13.32
C ASP A 47 -3.19 -10.87 -12.52
N PRO A 48 -3.42 -10.43 -11.28
CA PRO A 48 -2.37 -9.87 -10.43
C PRO A 48 -1.34 -10.90 -9.98
N VAL A 49 -1.67 -12.19 -10.04
CA VAL A 49 -0.79 -13.26 -9.56
C VAL A 49 0.44 -13.40 -10.45
N GLU A 50 0.25 -13.39 -11.76
CA GLU A 50 1.37 -13.50 -12.71
C GLU A 50 2.29 -12.28 -12.65
N ILE A 51 1.72 -11.07 -12.60
CA ILE A 51 2.54 -9.85 -12.40
C ILE A 51 3.31 -9.90 -11.08
N GLY A 52 2.66 -10.35 -10.00
CA GLY A 52 3.31 -10.49 -8.69
C GLY A 52 4.50 -11.46 -8.73
N LYS A 53 4.36 -12.59 -9.39
CA LYS A 53 5.44 -13.57 -9.60
C LYS A 53 6.60 -12.94 -10.37
N GLU A 54 6.31 -12.28 -11.50
CA GLU A 54 7.32 -11.63 -12.32
C GLU A 54 8.08 -10.56 -11.52
N LEU A 55 7.37 -9.68 -10.81
CA LEU A 55 8.00 -8.65 -9.98
C LEU A 55 8.87 -9.23 -8.85
N CYS A 56 8.54 -10.41 -8.33
CA CYS A 56 9.31 -11.07 -7.28
C CYS A 56 10.49 -11.89 -7.82
N SER A 57 10.45 -12.39 -9.06
CA SER A 57 11.44 -13.30 -9.62
C SER A 57 12.41 -12.63 -10.61
N ASN A 58 12.06 -11.48 -11.17
CA ASN A 58 12.88 -10.82 -12.17
C ASN A 58 14.13 -10.18 -11.55
N SER A 59 15.30 -10.61 -12.00
CA SER A 59 16.60 -10.15 -11.49
C SER A 59 16.91 -8.66 -11.67
N LYS A 60 16.12 -7.96 -12.50
CA LYS A 60 16.22 -6.50 -12.67
C LYS A 60 15.53 -5.73 -11.55
N ILE A 61 14.60 -6.35 -10.83
CA ILE A 61 13.90 -5.74 -9.69
C ILE A 61 14.81 -5.82 -8.46
N ARG A 62 15.00 -4.70 -7.78
CA ARG A 62 15.83 -4.61 -6.57
C ARG A 62 15.03 -4.37 -5.31
N LYS A 63 13.86 -3.79 -5.45
CA LYS A 63 12.96 -3.52 -4.34
C LYS A 63 11.51 -3.67 -4.79
N LEU A 64 10.70 -4.30 -3.94
CA LEU A 64 9.26 -4.35 -4.07
C LEU A 64 8.61 -3.65 -2.87
N THR A 65 7.62 -2.81 -3.13
CA THR A 65 6.76 -2.24 -2.09
C THR A 65 5.32 -2.64 -2.37
N PHE A 66 4.60 -3.00 -1.33
CA PHE A 66 3.22 -3.47 -1.44
C PHE A 66 2.38 -2.92 -0.30
N THR A 67 1.18 -2.47 -0.63
CA THR A 67 0.13 -2.12 0.32
C THR A 67 -1.08 -2.97 0.02
N GLY A 68 -1.58 -3.70 1.01
CA GLY A 68 -2.76 -4.55 0.84
C GLY A 68 -2.96 -5.55 1.98
N SER A 69 -3.58 -6.71 1.68
CA SER A 69 -3.86 -7.71 2.70
C SER A 69 -2.59 -8.41 3.20
N THR A 70 -2.61 -8.79 4.47
CA THR A 70 -1.51 -9.55 5.10
C THR A 70 -1.23 -10.86 4.38
N ASP A 71 -2.27 -11.53 3.88
CA ASP A 71 -2.11 -12.81 3.19
C ASP A 71 -1.39 -12.66 1.85
N VAL A 72 -1.69 -11.63 1.09
CA VAL A 72 -0.96 -11.32 -0.15
C VAL A 72 0.47 -10.89 0.17
N GLY A 73 0.68 -10.06 1.20
CA GLY A 73 2.01 -9.66 1.63
C GLY A 73 2.91 -10.85 1.99
N LYS A 74 2.37 -11.84 2.73
CA LYS A 74 3.10 -13.09 3.05
C LYS A 74 3.49 -13.88 1.80
N LYS A 75 2.60 -13.94 0.79
CA LYS A 75 2.89 -14.61 -0.49
C LYS A 75 4.03 -13.91 -1.24
N LEU A 76 3.98 -12.59 -1.33
CA LEU A 76 5.03 -11.80 -1.98
C LEU A 76 6.38 -11.93 -1.27
N LEU A 77 6.40 -11.87 0.07
CA LEU A 77 7.61 -12.10 0.87
C LEU A 77 8.22 -13.47 0.57
N LYS A 78 7.39 -14.52 0.52
CA LYS A 78 7.86 -15.86 0.18
C LYS A 78 8.42 -15.95 -1.24
N GLN A 79 7.76 -15.33 -2.21
CA GLN A 79 8.20 -15.34 -3.62
C GLN A 79 9.50 -14.57 -3.84
N GLY A 80 9.74 -13.48 -3.11
CA GLY A 80 10.95 -12.68 -3.24
C GLY A 80 12.14 -13.19 -2.43
N ALA A 81 11.96 -14.23 -1.61
CA ALA A 81 13.01 -14.75 -0.74
C ALA A 81 14.21 -15.32 -1.51
N ASP A 82 13.98 -15.99 -2.63
CA ASP A 82 15.03 -16.62 -3.45
C ASP A 82 16.05 -15.59 -4.00
N GLN A 83 15.59 -14.35 -4.24
CA GLN A 83 16.44 -13.26 -4.71
C GLN A 83 16.92 -12.34 -3.57
N VAL A 84 16.57 -12.65 -2.33
CA VAL A 84 16.79 -11.73 -1.19
C VAL A 84 16.28 -10.33 -1.50
N LEU A 85 15.10 -10.25 -2.16
CA LEU A 85 14.52 -9.01 -2.65
C LEU A 85 14.21 -8.06 -1.49
N LYS A 86 14.66 -6.82 -1.58
CA LYS A 86 14.32 -5.81 -0.57
C LYS A 86 12.83 -5.50 -0.61
N MET A 87 12.12 -5.71 0.49
CA MET A 87 10.68 -5.52 0.54
C MET A 87 10.24 -4.51 1.60
N SER A 88 9.22 -3.71 1.26
CA SER A 88 8.51 -2.85 2.20
C SER A 88 7.02 -3.20 2.11
N MET A 89 6.45 -3.66 3.23
CA MET A 89 5.09 -4.18 3.31
C MET A 89 4.25 -3.30 4.22
N GLU A 90 3.20 -2.71 3.66
CA GLU A 90 2.16 -2.00 4.38
C GLU A 90 0.89 -2.85 4.37
N LEU A 91 0.57 -3.46 5.49
CA LEU A 91 -0.42 -4.53 5.59
C LEU A 91 -1.57 -4.13 6.51
N GLY A 92 -2.49 -5.07 6.74
CA GLY A 92 -3.60 -4.88 7.65
C GLY A 92 -3.15 -4.62 9.09
N GLY A 93 -3.96 -3.89 9.83
CA GLY A 93 -3.73 -3.58 11.23
C GLY A 93 -4.86 -4.07 12.14
N ASN A 94 -4.65 -3.96 13.46
CA ASN A 94 -5.61 -4.29 14.49
C ASN A 94 -5.45 -3.32 15.68
N ALA A 95 -5.59 -2.03 15.40
CA ALA A 95 -5.31 -0.97 16.36
C ALA A 95 -6.29 -0.97 17.55
N PRO A 96 -5.81 -0.78 18.79
CA PRO A 96 -6.66 -0.54 19.94
C PRO A 96 -7.09 0.93 20.01
N PHE A 97 -8.28 1.17 20.53
CA PHE A 97 -8.77 2.47 20.98
C PHE A 97 -9.09 2.33 22.46
N ILE A 98 -8.43 3.13 23.29
CA ILE A 98 -8.48 2.98 24.75
C ILE A 98 -9.08 4.24 25.36
N VAL A 99 -10.11 4.07 26.20
CA VAL A 99 -10.78 5.13 26.95
C VAL A 99 -10.55 4.88 28.42
N PHE A 100 -9.81 5.80 29.08
CA PHE A 100 -9.58 5.78 30.51
C PHE A 100 -10.72 6.44 31.28
N ASP A 101 -10.78 6.26 32.59
CA ASP A 101 -11.86 6.74 33.46
C ASP A 101 -11.93 8.28 33.56
N ASP A 102 -10.84 8.96 33.30
CA ASP A 102 -10.74 10.43 33.26
C ASP A 102 -11.04 11.05 31.90
N ALA A 103 -11.41 10.24 30.91
CA ALA A 103 -11.68 10.71 29.56
C ALA A 103 -12.99 11.49 29.46
N ASP A 104 -13.00 12.52 28.60
CA ASP A 104 -14.22 13.18 28.14
C ASP A 104 -14.99 12.20 27.22
N ILE A 105 -16.10 11.66 27.68
CA ILE A 105 -16.86 10.61 27.00
C ILE A 105 -17.38 11.06 25.64
N ASP A 106 -17.86 12.29 25.52
CA ASP A 106 -18.40 12.79 24.25
C ASP A 106 -17.29 12.85 23.19
N LYS A 107 -16.12 13.36 23.54
CA LYS A 107 -14.96 13.36 22.65
C LYS A 107 -14.44 11.97 22.37
N ALA A 108 -14.49 11.06 23.33
CA ALA A 108 -14.11 9.67 23.13
C ALA A 108 -15.03 8.98 22.11
N VAL A 109 -16.34 9.23 22.16
CA VAL A 109 -17.31 8.73 21.18
C VAL A 109 -17.03 9.29 19.78
N GLU A 110 -16.83 10.61 19.66
CA GLU A 110 -16.48 11.23 18.38
C GLU A 110 -15.19 10.65 17.82
N GLY A 111 -14.16 10.53 18.65
CA GLY A 111 -12.87 9.95 18.27
C GLY A 111 -12.98 8.48 17.85
N ALA A 112 -13.80 7.68 18.54
CA ALA A 112 -14.06 6.29 18.19
C ALA A 112 -14.74 6.18 16.82
N ILE A 113 -15.75 7.02 16.54
CA ILE A 113 -16.44 7.05 15.25
C ILE A 113 -15.46 7.41 14.13
N ILE A 114 -14.69 8.47 14.29
CA ILE A 114 -13.70 8.90 13.30
C ILE A 114 -12.65 7.82 13.06
N SER A 115 -12.10 7.22 14.12
CA SER A 115 -11.04 6.23 14.00
C SER A 115 -11.52 4.90 13.41
N LYS A 116 -12.80 4.53 13.68
CA LYS A 116 -13.36 3.25 13.21
C LYS A 116 -13.98 3.33 11.84
N PHE A 117 -14.73 4.39 11.55
CA PHE A 117 -15.55 4.45 10.35
C PHE A 117 -14.97 5.30 9.22
N ARG A 118 -13.79 5.85 9.40
CA ARG A 118 -13.04 6.47 8.31
C ARG A 118 -13.00 5.52 7.12
N ASN A 119 -13.34 6.04 5.92
CA ASN A 119 -13.39 5.25 4.69
C ASN A 119 -14.18 3.94 4.86
N ASN A 120 -15.38 4.02 5.47
CA ASN A 120 -16.25 2.89 5.79
C ASN A 120 -15.57 1.78 6.63
N GLY A 121 -14.59 2.14 7.44
CA GLY A 121 -13.84 1.18 8.27
C GLY A 121 -12.79 0.36 7.51
N GLN A 122 -12.52 0.70 6.25
CA GLN A 122 -11.62 -0.02 5.35
C GLN A 122 -10.23 0.63 5.27
N THR A 123 -9.60 0.86 6.43
CA THR A 123 -8.23 1.38 6.52
C THR A 123 -7.37 0.55 7.45
N CYS A 124 -6.08 0.42 7.14
CA CYS A 124 -5.11 -0.30 7.96
C CYS A 124 -4.94 0.32 9.37
N VAL A 125 -5.24 1.61 9.53
CA VAL A 125 -5.15 2.37 10.79
C VAL A 125 -6.47 2.45 11.56
N CYS A 126 -7.56 1.86 11.07
CA CYS A 126 -8.84 1.86 11.79
C CYS A 126 -8.72 1.12 13.12
N ALA A 127 -9.34 1.67 14.16
CA ALA A 127 -9.50 0.97 15.42
C ALA A 127 -10.40 -0.26 15.25
N ASN A 128 -9.92 -1.41 15.65
CA ASN A 128 -10.67 -2.68 15.60
C ASN A 128 -10.98 -3.26 16.98
N ARG A 129 -10.35 -2.73 18.02
CA ARG A 129 -10.51 -3.15 19.39
C ARG A 129 -10.76 -1.92 20.25
N ILE A 130 -11.92 -1.83 20.87
CA ILE A 130 -12.31 -0.70 21.73
C ILE A 130 -12.33 -1.20 23.17
N TYR A 131 -11.51 -0.58 24.01
CA TYR A 131 -11.38 -0.86 25.44
C TYR A 131 -11.83 0.36 26.22
N VAL A 132 -12.76 0.15 27.13
CA VAL A 132 -13.28 1.20 28.01
C VAL A 132 -13.03 0.75 29.45
N GLN A 133 -12.41 1.62 30.23
CA GLN A 133 -12.17 1.38 31.64
C GLN A 133 -13.47 1.43 32.46
#